data_8527475ba9331f1c080986730592e826
#
_entry.id   8527475ba9331f1c080986730592e826
#
_cell.length_a   1.000
_cell.length_b   1.000
_cell.length_c   1.000
_cell.angle_alpha   90.00
_cell.angle_beta   90.00
_cell.angle_gamma   90.00
#
_symmetry.space_group_name_H-M   'P 1'
#
loop_
_entity.id
_entity.type
_entity.pdbx_description
1 polymer ?
#
loop_
_entity_poly.entity_id
_entity_poly.type
_entity_poly.pdbx_seq_one_letter_code
_entity_poly.pdbx_strand_id
1 'polypeptide(L)'
;KAEEREIWTAEMLMQAIDACENKWLKVAFHLAFAATVRIGELLGLTWDCVDVSEEAIAENRAYIFINKQVERVSRNAVDELDAKEVILIFPSQRKNNKTVRLLKTPKTDTSERKVYIPKFLAQILVDIKKEQDELKDILGSEYQDYNLVMATTFGLPIGDSYLRD
;
A
#
# COMPACT_ATOMS: atom_id res chain seq x y z
N LYS A 1 -11.72 -27.75 -13.28
CA LYS A 1 -11.64 -28.06 -11.85
C LYS A 1 -11.05 -26.82 -11.20
N ALA A 2 -11.79 -26.16 -10.30
CA ALA A 2 -11.21 -25.11 -9.46
C ALA A 2 -10.17 -25.78 -8.56
N GLU A 3 -8.92 -25.30 -8.60
CA GLU A 3 -7.91 -25.71 -7.63
C GLU A 3 -8.40 -25.28 -6.23
N GLU A 4 -8.43 -26.22 -5.29
CA GLU A 4 -8.67 -25.90 -3.89
C GLU A 4 -7.57 -24.97 -3.43
N ARG A 5 -7.93 -23.74 -3.05
CA ARG A 5 -6.98 -22.78 -2.50
C ARG A 5 -6.64 -23.21 -1.07
N GLU A 6 -5.40 -23.48 -0.84
CA GLU A 6 -4.89 -23.79 0.48
C GLU A 6 -5.06 -22.54 1.39
N ILE A 7 -5.72 -22.73 2.52
CA ILE A 7 -5.90 -21.66 3.51
C ILE A 7 -4.72 -21.74 4.48
N TRP A 8 -3.91 -20.70 4.51
CA TRP A 8 -2.77 -20.63 5.41
C TRP A 8 -3.22 -20.52 6.87
N THR A 9 -2.59 -21.29 7.72
CA THR A 9 -2.72 -21.14 9.18
C THR A 9 -1.91 -19.94 9.66
N ALA A 10 -2.18 -19.46 10.87
CA ALA A 10 -1.39 -18.39 11.49
C ALA A 10 0.10 -18.76 11.61
N GLU A 11 0.40 -20.04 11.90
CA GLU A 11 1.77 -20.54 11.99
C GLU A 11 2.49 -20.53 10.65
N MET A 12 1.83 -20.96 9.57
CA MET A 12 2.37 -20.91 8.21
C MET A 12 2.67 -19.46 7.79
N LEU A 13 1.77 -18.54 8.12
CA LEU A 13 1.96 -17.12 7.85
C LEU A 13 3.17 -16.55 8.60
N MET A 14 3.31 -16.86 9.91
CA MET A 14 4.44 -16.38 10.69
C MET A 14 5.77 -16.94 10.17
N GLN A 15 5.81 -18.20 9.79
CA GLN A 15 6.99 -18.81 9.16
C GLN A 15 7.34 -18.12 7.83
N ALA A 16 6.34 -17.80 7.01
CA ALA A 16 6.56 -17.08 5.75
C ALA A 16 7.08 -15.65 5.99
N ILE A 17 6.56 -14.95 7.01
CA ILE A 17 7.02 -13.61 7.39
C ILE A 17 8.47 -13.66 7.87
N ASP A 18 8.83 -14.64 8.70
CA ASP A 18 10.18 -14.79 9.24
C ASP A 18 11.19 -15.13 8.14
N ALA A 19 10.80 -15.99 7.20
CA ALA A 19 11.63 -16.37 6.05
C ALA A 19 11.71 -15.28 4.96
N CYS A 20 10.84 -14.29 4.99
CA CYS A 20 10.76 -13.27 3.95
C CYS A 20 11.88 -12.24 4.11
N GLU A 21 12.74 -12.10 3.11
CA GLU A 21 13.78 -11.05 3.05
C GLU A 21 13.28 -9.74 2.45
N ASN A 22 12.18 -9.81 1.68
CA ASN A 22 11.60 -8.63 1.04
C ASN A 22 10.81 -7.80 2.06
N LYS A 23 11.33 -6.61 2.39
CA LYS A 23 10.75 -5.67 3.34
C LYS A 23 9.26 -5.37 3.04
N TRP A 24 8.95 -5.07 1.79
CA TRP A 24 7.59 -4.67 1.40
C TRP A 24 6.61 -5.84 1.41
N LEU A 25 7.07 -7.02 1.05
CA LEU A 25 6.26 -8.23 1.15
C LEU A 25 5.97 -8.56 2.63
N LYS A 26 6.96 -8.38 3.51
CA LYS A 26 6.78 -8.53 4.96
C LYS A 26 5.72 -7.57 5.51
N VAL A 27 5.80 -6.30 5.15
CA VAL A 27 4.80 -5.27 5.52
C VAL A 27 3.43 -5.61 4.96
N ALA A 28 3.37 -6.05 3.70
CA ALA A 28 2.13 -6.44 3.05
C ALA A 28 1.44 -7.61 3.78
N PHE A 29 2.20 -8.63 4.19
CA PHE A 29 1.67 -9.76 4.97
C PHE A 29 1.10 -9.29 6.30
N HIS A 30 1.82 -8.45 7.04
CA HIS A 30 1.33 -7.92 8.32
C HIS A 30 0.04 -7.11 8.15
N LEU A 31 -0.02 -6.22 7.16
CA LEU A 31 -1.21 -5.40 6.90
C LEU A 31 -2.38 -6.24 6.39
N ALA A 32 -2.13 -7.18 5.47
CA ALA A 32 -3.18 -8.06 4.96
C ALA A 32 -3.80 -8.93 6.07
N PHE A 33 -2.96 -9.46 6.95
CA PHE A 33 -3.41 -10.33 8.03
C PHE A 33 -4.10 -9.54 9.16
N ALA A 34 -3.50 -8.43 9.62
CA ALA A 34 -4.05 -7.64 10.73
C ALA A 34 -5.28 -6.81 10.32
N ALA A 35 -5.37 -6.40 9.07
CA ALA A 35 -6.34 -5.41 8.61
C ALA A 35 -7.25 -5.90 7.47
N THR A 36 -7.08 -7.13 7.01
CA THR A 36 -7.84 -7.70 5.87
C THR A 36 -7.85 -6.76 4.65
N VAL A 37 -6.70 -6.16 4.34
CA VAL A 37 -6.52 -5.17 3.27
C VAL A 37 -6.24 -5.88 1.94
N ARG A 38 -6.93 -5.47 0.87
CA ARG A 38 -6.63 -5.95 -0.47
C ARG A 38 -5.34 -5.33 -1.00
N ILE A 39 -4.64 -6.03 -1.91
CA ILE A 39 -3.37 -5.54 -2.46
C ILE A 39 -3.47 -4.13 -3.08
N GLY A 40 -4.54 -3.84 -3.81
CA GLY A 40 -4.77 -2.51 -4.39
C GLY A 40 -4.98 -1.42 -3.34
N GLU A 41 -5.69 -1.72 -2.27
CA GLU A 41 -5.91 -0.83 -1.11
C GLU A 41 -4.59 -0.58 -0.37
N LEU A 42 -3.80 -1.64 -0.18
CA LEU A 42 -2.48 -1.56 0.45
C LEU A 42 -1.54 -0.65 -0.32
N LEU A 43 -1.45 -0.83 -1.65
CA LEU A 43 -0.64 0.00 -2.54
C LEU A 43 -1.15 1.45 -2.64
N GLY A 44 -2.43 1.68 -2.38
CA GLY A 44 -3.07 2.99 -2.39
C GLY A 44 -3.11 3.67 -1.02
N LEU A 45 -2.57 3.07 0.03
CA LEU A 45 -2.53 3.66 1.36
C LEU A 45 -1.59 4.86 1.38
N THR A 46 -2.10 6.00 1.85
CA THR A 46 -1.36 7.27 1.95
C THR A 46 -1.22 7.70 3.41
N TRP A 47 -0.18 8.46 3.71
CA TRP A 47 0.14 8.85 5.09
C TRP A 47 -0.92 9.73 5.77
N ASP A 48 -1.71 10.49 5.02
CA ASP A 48 -2.87 11.23 5.54
C ASP A 48 -3.99 10.31 6.06
N CYS A 49 -3.94 9.03 5.71
CA CYS A 49 -4.86 8.00 6.16
C CYS A 49 -4.27 7.08 7.24
N VAL A 50 -3.17 7.48 7.89
CA VAL A 50 -2.47 6.68 8.91
C VAL A 50 -2.27 7.52 10.16
N ASP A 51 -2.72 7.01 11.31
CA ASP A 51 -2.40 7.59 12.60
C ASP A 51 -1.54 6.62 13.41
N VAL A 52 -0.25 6.89 13.43
CA VAL A 52 0.77 6.19 14.21
C VAL A 52 1.53 7.15 15.11
N SER A 53 0.85 8.20 15.59
CA SER A 53 1.39 9.11 16.58
C SER A 53 1.75 8.38 17.87
N GLU A 54 2.70 8.90 18.63
CA GLU A 54 3.12 8.33 19.91
C GLU A 54 1.93 8.14 20.86
N GLU A 55 1.03 9.14 20.90
CA GLU A 55 -0.19 9.09 21.68
C GLU A 55 -1.13 7.96 21.22
N ALA A 56 -1.40 7.86 19.89
CA ALA A 56 -2.25 6.82 19.35
C ALA A 56 -1.70 5.41 19.62
N ILE A 57 -0.38 5.23 19.52
CA ILE A 57 0.29 3.97 19.84
C ILE A 57 0.19 3.66 21.33
N ALA A 58 0.45 4.64 22.20
CA ALA A 58 0.37 4.45 23.65
C ALA A 58 -1.03 4.02 24.12
N GLU A 59 -2.06 4.61 23.52
CA GLU A 59 -3.46 4.37 23.85
C GLU A 59 -4.09 3.18 23.07
N ASN A 60 -3.32 2.41 22.30
CA ASN A 60 -3.80 1.31 21.45
C ASN A 60 -4.89 1.72 20.44
N ARG A 61 -4.83 2.95 19.92
CA ARG A 61 -5.76 3.49 18.94
C ARG A 61 -5.12 3.88 17.60
N ALA A 62 -3.87 3.44 17.37
CA ALA A 62 -3.25 3.57 16.06
C ALA A 62 -4.11 2.91 14.98
N TYR A 63 -4.24 3.55 13.82
CA TYR A 63 -5.12 3.05 12.76
C TYR A 63 -4.61 3.36 11.36
N ILE A 64 -5.16 2.64 10.39
CA ILE A 64 -5.15 2.98 8.98
C ILE A 64 -6.59 3.21 8.52
N PHE A 65 -6.78 4.14 7.59
CA PHE A 65 -8.07 4.40 6.96
C PHE A 65 -8.01 4.03 5.48
N ILE A 66 -8.79 3.05 5.07
CA ILE A 66 -8.83 2.56 3.71
C ILE A 66 -9.92 3.32 2.95
N ASN A 67 -9.50 4.18 2.02
CA ASN A 67 -10.39 4.98 1.18
C ASN A 67 -9.84 5.20 -0.24
N LYS A 68 -8.76 4.52 -0.58
CA LYS A 68 -8.10 4.59 -1.89
C LYS A 68 -7.58 3.24 -2.31
N GLN A 69 -7.38 3.06 -3.60
CA GLN A 69 -6.71 1.89 -4.14
C GLN A 69 -5.88 2.25 -5.37
N VAL A 70 -4.80 1.51 -5.58
CA VAL A 70 -4.06 1.53 -6.85
C VAL A 70 -4.62 0.46 -7.76
N GLU A 71 -4.92 0.84 -8.99
CA GLU A 71 -5.38 -0.07 -10.03
C GLU A 71 -4.49 0.08 -11.28
N ARG A 72 -4.27 -1.04 -11.95
CA ARG A 72 -3.61 -1.06 -13.26
C ARG A 72 -4.67 -1.20 -14.34
N VAL A 73 -4.71 -0.26 -15.26
CA VAL A 73 -5.66 -0.24 -16.38
C VAL A 73 -4.92 -0.12 -17.71
N SER A 74 -5.57 -0.54 -18.81
CA SER A 74 -5.03 -0.27 -20.14
C SER A 74 -5.07 1.23 -20.43
N ARG A 75 -4.12 1.75 -21.21
CA ARG A 75 -4.12 3.17 -21.60
C ARG A 75 -5.40 3.57 -22.33
N ASN A 76 -5.91 2.66 -23.16
CA ASN A 76 -7.14 2.92 -23.92
C ASN A 76 -8.39 2.99 -23.02
N ALA A 77 -8.37 2.35 -21.86
CA ALA A 77 -9.49 2.37 -20.93
C ALA A 77 -9.45 3.60 -19.99
N VAL A 78 -8.38 4.37 -19.98
CA VAL A 78 -8.28 5.58 -19.13
C VAL A 78 -9.36 6.60 -19.48
N ASP A 79 -9.62 6.79 -20.77
CA ASP A 79 -10.62 7.74 -21.26
C ASP A 79 -12.07 7.31 -20.94
N GLU A 80 -12.29 6.02 -20.65
CA GLU A 80 -13.58 5.45 -20.28
C GLU A 80 -13.83 5.46 -18.76
N LEU A 81 -12.80 5.80 -17.98
CA LEU A 81 -12.93 5.86 -16.52
C LEU A 81 -13.73 7.09 -16.10
N ASP A 82 -14.57 6.92 -15.08
CA ASP A 82 -15.22 8.07 -14.44
C ASP A 82 -14.15 8.95 -13.80
N ALA A 83 -13.98 10.14 -14.37
CA ALA A 83 -12.99 11.13 -13.92
C ALA A 83 -13.17 11.52 -12.43
N LYS A 84 -14.36 11.29 -11.86
CA LYS A 84 -14.62 11.55 -10.44
C LYS A 84 -13.98 10.53 -9.50
N GLU A 85 -13.73 9.30 -9.97
CA GLU A 85 -13.10 8.26 -9.17
C GLU A 85 -11.57 8.33 -9.22
N VAL A 86 -10.99 8.92 -10.26
CA VAL A 86 -9.54 8.98 -10.46
C VAL A 86 -8.94 10.16 -9.72
N ILE A 87 -8.07 9.89 -8.75
CA ILE A 87 -7.35 10.91 -7.97
C ILE A 87 -6.12 11.38 -8.75
N LEU A 88 -5.32 10.43 -9.25
CA LEU A 88 -4.14 10.71 -10.07
C LEU A 88 -3.72 9.49 -10.91
N ILE A 89 -2.98 9.76 -11.96
CA ILE A 89 -2.34 8.73 -12.81
C ILE A 89 -0.84 8.82 -12.57
N PHE A 90 -0.23 7.71 -12.15
CA PHE A 90 1.21 7.66 -11.92
C PHE A 90 2.00 7.66 -13.23
N PRO A 91 3.17 8.30 -13.26
CA PRO A 91 4.02 8.29 -14.44
C PRO A 91 4.43 6.86 -14.81
N SER A 92 4.48 6.59 -16.11
CA SER A 92 4.91 5.28 -16.60
C SER A 92 6.43 5.14 -16.45
N GLN A 93 6.86 4.10 -15.76
CA GLN A 93 8.29 3.78 -15.60
C GLN A 93 8.93 3.15 -16.86
N ARG A 94 8.12 2.78 -17.84
CA ARG A 94 8.58 2.18 -19.12
C ARG A 94 7.97 2.91 -20.31
N LYS A 95 8.79 3.24 -21.31
CA LYS A 95 8.38 4.03 -22.49
C LYS A 95 7.22 3.42 -23.31
N ASN A 96 7.10 2.10 -23.36
CA ASN A 96 6.11 1.39 -24.19
C ASN A 96 5.07 0.61 -23.38
N ASN A 97 4.71 1.11 -22.19
CA ASN A 97 3.75 0.42 -21.36
C ASN A 97 2.33 0.57 -21.90
N LYS A 98 1.67 -0.55 -22.23
CA LYS A 98 0.26 -0.58 -22.66
C LYS A 98 -0.71 -0.30 -21.50
N THR A 99 -0.20 -0.27 -20.26
CA THR A 99 -0.98 -0.06 -19.05
C THR A 99 -0.43 1.11 -18.25
N VAL A 100 -1.28 1.74 -17.49
CA VAL A 100 -0.95 2.75 -16.49
C VAL A 100 -1.45 2.32 -15.11
N ARG A 101 -0.82 2.84 -14.07
CA ARG A 101 -1.32 2.73 -12.70
C ARG A 101 -1.97 4.03 -12.30
N LEU A 102 -3.10 3.93 -11.63
CA LEU A 102 -3.81 5.09 -11.12
C LEU A 102 -4.20 4.87 -9.67
N LEU A 103 -4.28 5.97 -8.95
CA LEU A 103 -4.87 6.03 -7.62
C LEU A 103 -6.32 6.48 -7.77
N LYS A 104 -7.24 5.74 -7.18
CA LYS A 104 -8.66 6.06 -7.24
C LYS A 104 -9.37 5.79 -5.92
N THR A 105 -10.54 6.40 -5.77
CA THR A 105 -11.48 6.08 -4.70
C THR A 105 -12.16 4.73 -4.97
N PRO A 106 -12.64 4.03 -3.93
CA PRO A 106 -13.46 2.83 -4.09
C PRO A 106 -14.77 3.17 -4.82
N LYS A 107 -15.36 2.19 -5.51
CA LYS A 107 -16.65 2.36 -6.19
C LYS A 107 -17.83 2.57 -5.26
N THR A 108 -17.71 2.20 -3.99
CA THR A 108 -18.79 2.28 -3.01
C THR A 108 -18.28 2.81 -1.67
N ASP A 109 -19.06 3.65 -1.01
CA ASP A 109 -18.74 4.21 0.31
C ASP A 109 -18.59 3.10 1.38
N THR A 110 -19.24 1.95 1.20
CA THR A 110 -19.11 0.78 2.08
C THR A 110 -17.73 0.13 2.04
N SER A 111 -16.88 0.49 1.08
CA SER A 111 -15.49 0.03 0.98
C SER A 111 -14.55 0.85 1.84
N GLU A 112 -14.97 2.04 2.28
CA GLU A 112 -14.18 2.89 3.17
C GLU A 112 -14.28 2.36 4.60
N ARG A 113 -13.14 2.23 5.26
CA ARG A 113 -13.11 1.71 6.62
C ARG A 113 -11.87 2.12 7.39
N LYS A 114 -12.06 2.37 8.69
CA LYS A 114 -10.98 2.51 9.66
C LYS A 114 -10.65 1.14 10.24
N VAL A 115 -9.37 0.81 10.27
CA VAL A 115 -8.86 -0.42 10.86
C VAL A 115 -7.82 -0.07 11.91
N TYR A 116 -8.08 -0.43 13.14
CA TYR A 116 -7.09 -0.30 14.23
C TYR A 116 -6.02 -1.36 14.07
N ILE A 117 -4.77 -0.95 14.27
CA ILE A 117 -3.60 -1.81 14.08
C ILE A 117 -2.86 -2.01 15.41
N PRO A 118 -2.26 -3.19 15.61
CA PRO A 118 -1.48 -3.47 16.82
C PRO A 118 -0.20 -2.63 16.88
N LYS A 119 0.32 -2.42 18.09
CA LYS A 119 1.52 -1.60 18.35
C LYS A 119 2.72 -1.99 17.50
N PHE A 120 2.98 -3.29 17.32
CA PHE A 120 4.14 -3.73 16.53
C PHE A 120 4.03 -3.29 15.07
N LEU A 121 2.82 -3.32 14.49
CA LEU A 121 2.59 -2.89 13.12
C LEU A 121 2.65 -1.35 13.00
N ALA A 122 2.11 -0.63 13.99
CA ALA A 122 2.25 0.81 14.06
C ALA A 122 3.72 1.24 14.11
N GLN A 123 4.56 0.52 14.88
CA GLN A 123 6.01 0.79 14.94
C GLN A 123 6.69 0.54 13.59
N ILE A 124 6.33 -0.51 12.87
CA ILE A 124 6.84 -0.77 11.52
C ILE A 124 6.52 0.42 10.59
N LEU A 125 5.30 0.97 10.68
CA LEU A 125 4.91 2.12 9.88
C LEU A 125 5.66 3.41 10.27
N VAL A 126 5.93 3.62 11.55
CA VAL A 126 6.79 4.72 12.03
C VAL A 126 8.18 4.62 11.42
N ASP A 127 8.79 3.44 11.44
CA ASP A 127 10.13 3.21 10.90
C ASP A 127 10.16 3.45 9.39
N ILE A 128 9.14 3.02 8.65
CA ILE A 128 8.98 3.30 7.22
C ILE A 128 8.88 4.80 6.96
N LYS A 129 8.06 5.51 7.75
CA LYS A 129 7.89 6.96 7.60
C LYS A 129 9.21 7.69 7.77
N LYS A 130 9.95 7.35 8.82
CA LYS A 130 11.28 7.92 9.09
C LYS A 130 12.24 7.70 7.93
N GLU A 131 12.32 6.46 7.42
CA GLU A 131 13.18 6.12 6.28
C GLU A 131 12.80 6.89 5.01
N GLN A 132 11.50 7.05 4.74
CA GLN A 132 11.05 7.86 3.60
C GLN A 132 11.39 9.34 3.77
N ASP A 133 11.27 9.90 4.96
CA ASP A 133 11.62 11.28 5.23
C ASP A 133 13.14 11.51 5.05
N GLU A 134 13.98 10.58 5.50
CA GLU A 134 15.42 10.60 5.23
C GLU A 134 15.73 10.54 3.71
N LEU A 135 15.02 9.70 2.96
CA LEU A 135 15.17 9.62 1.50
C LEU A 135 14.74 10.91 0.79
N LYS A 136 13.68 11.57 1.26
CA LYS A 136 13.24 12.87 0.75
C LYS A 136 14.31 13.94 0.94
N ASP A 137 14.93 13.95 2.12
CA ASP A 137 16.01 14.88 2.44
C ASP A 137 17.24 14.66 1.55
N ILE A 138 17.61 13.39 1.29
CA ILE A 138 18.77 13.04 0.46
C ILE A 138 18.51 13.32 -1.02
N LEU A 139 17.36 12.93 -1.54
CA LEU A 139 17.04 12.98 -2.97
C LEU A 139 16.47 14.33 -3.41
N GLY A 140 15.91 15.12 -2.48
CA GLY A 140 15.31 16.40 -2.78
C GLY A 140 14.26 16.31 -3.90
N SER A 141 14.46 17.06 -4.97
CA SER A 141 13.53 17.12 -6.11
C SER A 141 13.46 15.83 -6.94
N GLU A 142 14.39 14.88 -6.75
CA GLU A 142 14.33 13.58 -7.43
C GLU A 142 13.31 12.63 -6.77
N TYR A 143 12.95 12.89 -5.52
CA TYR A 143 11.90 12.14 -4.84
C TYR A 143 10.53 12.62 -5.31
N GLN A 144 9.77 11.73 -5.93
CA GLN A 144 8.39 12.00 -6.37
C GLN A 144 7.41 11.65 -5.25
N ASP A 145 7.01 12.66 -4.47
CA ASP A 145 6.17 12.46 -3.29
C ASP A 145 4.68 12.38 -3.64
N TYR A 146 4.17 11.16 -3.67
CA TYR A 146 2.74 10.87 -3.78
C TYR A 146 2.11 10.53 -2.43
N ASN A 147 2.81 10.78 -1.33
CA ASN A 147 2.34 10.49 0.03
C ASN A 147 2.03 9.02 0.30
N LEU A 148 2.56 8.10 -0.50
CA LEU A 148 2.31 6.66 -0.38
C LEU A 148 3.09 6.05 0.79
N VAL A 149 2.45 5.15 1.53
CA VAL A 149 3.10 4.34 2.56
C VAL A 149 4.04 3.33 1.91
N MET A 150 3.56 2.63 0.87
CA MET A 150 4.35 1.65 0.12
C MET A 150 4.91 2.29 -1.15
N ALA A 151 6.09 2.88 -1.04
CA ALA A 151 6.76 3.57 -2.14
C ALA A 151 8.14 3.00 -2.43
N THR A 152 8.59 3.14 -3.67
CA THR A 152 9.98 2.87 -4.06
C THR A 152 10.92 3.91 -3.43
N THR A 153 12.22 3.72 -3.54
CA THR A 153 13.24 4.69 -3.11
C THR A 153 13.02 6.09 -3.68
N PHE A 154 12.42 6.21 -4.86
CA PHE A 154 12.11 7.49 -5.51
C PHE A 154 10.66 7.97 -5.28
N GLY A 155 9.90 7.36 -4.38
CA GLY A 155 8.54 7.78 -4.03
C GLY A 155 7.43 7.24 -4.95
N LEU A 156 7.77 6.51 -5.99
CA LEU A 156 6.80 5.90 -6.91
C LEU A 156 6.10 4.69 -6.29
N PRO A 157 4.87 4.36 -6.71
CA PRO A 157 4.18 3.19 -6.19
C PRO A 157 4.95 1.91 -6.50
N ILE A 158 5.05 1.02 -5.52
CA ILE A 158 5.62 -0.33 -5.69
C ILE A 158 4.79 -1.11 -6.71
N GLY A 159 5.44 -1.87 -7.58
CA GLY A 159 4.75 -2.74 -8.53
C GLY A 159 4.06 -3.91 -7.82
N ASP A 160 2.87 -4.27 -8.27
CA ASP A 160 2.16 -5.44 -7.78
C ASP A 160 2.94 -6.76 -8.01
N SER A 161 3.77 -6.83 -9.05
CA SER A 161 4.69 -7.95 -9.29
C SER A 161 5.77 -8.06 -8.21
N TYR A 162 6.19 -6.94 -7.61
CA TYR A 162 7.18 -6.94 -6.54
C TYR A 162 6.70 -7.61 -5.25
N LEU A 163 5.39 -7.74 -5.09
CA LEU A 163 4.75 -8.41 -3.96
C LEU A 163 4.31 -9.85 -4.27
N ARG A 164 4.55 -10.34 -5.50
CA ARG A 164 4.13 -11.68 -5.94
C ARG A 164 5.28 -12.65 -6.13
N ASP A 165 6.48 -12.14 -6.28
CA ASP A 165 7.73 -12.88 -6.45
C ASP A 165 8.41 -13.14 -5.09
#